data_684266e73efb69e7624b217fd7c4f269
#
_entry.id   684266e73efb69e7624b217fd7c4f269
#
_cell.length_a   1.000
_cell.length_b   1.000
_cell.length_c   1.000
_cell.angle_alpha   90.00
_cell.angle_beta   90.00
_cell.angle_gamma   90.00
#
_symmetry.space_group_name_H-M   'P 1'
#
loop_
_entity.id
_entity.type
_entity.pdbx_description
1 polymer ?
#
loop_
_entity_poly.entity_id
_entity_poly.type
_entity_poly.pdbx_seq_one_letter_code
_entity_poly.pdbx_strand_id
1 'polypeptide(L)'
;MKQALFRHADGVWPNTAALAFTVLGWPLGIALLGQSHWALNALGVLLVALTLTWSAYFIHEFAHHAIFRTPQANERWGQFMSWINGSAYASFADLRRKHMRHHVERADVITFDLQGFLRAHPLVRRVVLALEWLHIPAVEFVMRGFVIALPFLGDRKKAARGRVIGVAIVR
;
A
#
# COMPACT_ATOMS: atom_id res chain seq x y z
N MET A 1 -14.64 25.74 20.68
CA MET A 1 -13.73 25.86 19.51
C MET A 1 -13.74 24.52 18.79
N LYS A 2 -14.12 24.47 17.50
CA LYS A 2 -13.97 23.25 16.69
C LYS A 2 -12.47 22.96 16.56
N GLN A 3 -12.02 21.82 17.07
CA GLN A 3 -10.63 21.40 16.89
C GLN A 3 -10.32 21.30 15.41
N ALA A 4 -9.25 21.96 14.96
CA ALA A 4 -8.82 21.85 13.57
C ALA A 4 -8.52 20.38 13.24
N LEU A 5 -9.05 19.86 12.15
CA LEU A 5 -8.88 18.47 11.72
C LEU A 5 -7.42 18.16 11.36
N PHE A 6 -6.78 19.05 10.62
CA PHE A 6 -5.40 18.90 10.14
C PHE A 6 -4.38 19.31 11.22
N ARG A 7 -3.21 18.70 11.17
CA ARG A 7 -2.11 18.95 12.11
C ARG A 7 -1.50 20.34 11.91
N HIS A 8 -1.32 20.75 10.65
CA HIS A 8 -0.72 22.01 10.26
C HIS A 8 -1.70 22.84 9.44
N ALA A 9 -1.75 24.16 9.69
CA ALA A 9 -2.72 25.04 9.03
C ALA A 9 -2.39 25.26 7.54
N ASP A 10 -1.12 25.34 7.19
CA ASP A 10 -0.60 25.44 5.82
C ASP A 10 -0.80 24.14 5.00
N GLY A 11 -0.87 23.01 5.68
CA GLY A 11 -1.16 21.71 5.08
C GLY A 11 -2.62 21.46 4.74
N VAL A 12 -3.57 22.29 5.19
CA VAL A 12 -5.02 22.03 4.99
C VAL A 12 -5.37 21.93 3.52
N TRP A 13 -5.02 22.94 2.73
CA TRP A 13 -5.40 23.00 1.32
C TRP A 13 -4.68 21.94 0.48
N PRO A 14 -3.34 21.82 0.50
CA PRO A 14 -2.65 20.83 -0.33
C PRO A 14 -3.04 19.40 0.03
N ASN A 15 -3.17 19.05 1.31
CA ASN A 15 -3.57 17.71 1.71
C ASN A 15 -5.03 17.42 1.33
N THR A 16 -5.95 18.39 1.45
CA THR A 16 -7.34 18.20 1.02
C THR A 16 -7.43 17.97 -0.48
N ALA A 17 -6.72 18.77 -1.29
CA ALA A 17 -6.72 18.63 -2.73
C ALA A 17 -6.13 17.27 -3.17
N ALA A 18 -5.00 16.88 -2.59
CA ALA A 18 -4.36 15.60 -2.90
C ALA A 18 -5.18 14.39 -2.44
N LEU A 19 -5.82 14.45 -1.27
CA LEU A 19 -6.74 13.41 -0.79
C LEU A 19 -7.98 13.31 -1.70
N ALA A 20 -8.59 14.44 -2.07
CA ALA A 20 -9.73 14.46 -2.97
C ALA A 20 -9.34 13.89 -4.35
N PHE A 21 -8.19 14.28 -4.90
CA PHE A 21 -7.66 13.72 -6.13
C PHE A 21 -7.50 12.19 -6.04
N THR A 22 -6.92 11.70 -4.96
CA THR A 22 -6.68 10.26 -4.79
C THR A 22 -7.98 9.47 -4.65
N VAL A 23 -8.90 9.96 -3.79
CA VAL A 23 -10.15 9.26 -3.46
C VAL A 23 -11.15 9.28 -4.61
N LEU A 24 -11.24 10.38 -5.35
CA LEU A 24 -12.16 10.53 -6.48
C LEU A 24 -11.54 10.05 -7.79
N GLY A 25 -10.25 10.30 -7.99
CA GLY A 25 -9.53 9.91 -9.20
C GLY A 25 -9.37 8.41 -9.36
N TRP A 26 -9.18 7.67 -8.27
CA TRP A 26 -9.03 6.22 -8.34
C TRP A 26 -10.27 5.52 -8.94
N PRO A 27 -11.50 5.67 -8.42
CA PRO A 27 -12.69 5.06 -9.01
C PRO A 27 -13.00 5.61 -10.41
N LEU A 28 -12.76 6.89 -10.65
CA LEU A 28 -12.91 7.47 -12.00
C LEU A 28 -11.94 6.82 -12.98
N GLY A 29 -10.67 6.63 -12.59
CA GLY A 29 -9.67 5.94 -13.40
C GLY A 29 -10.10 4.52 -13.74
N ILE A 30 -10.62 3.75 -12.77
CA ILE A 30 -11.15 2.40 -13.00
C ILE A 30 -12.33 2.42 -13.97
N ALA A 31 -13.27 3.37 -13.82
CA ALA A 31 -14.40 3.51 -14.73
C ALA A 31 -13.95 3.84 -16.17
N LEU A 32 -12.89 4.63 -16.33
CA LEU A 32 -12.29 4.94 -17.63
C LEU A 32 -11.58 3.75 -18.26
N LEU A 33 -10.96 2.88 -17.45
CA LEU A 33 -10.35 1.62 -17.95
C LEU A 33 -11.38 0.68 -18.60
N GLY A 34 -12.65 0.73 -18.17
CA GLY A 34 -13.75 -0.05 -18.76
C GLY A 34 -14.33 0.51 -20.06
N GLN A 35 -13.83 1.65 -20.57
CA GLN A 35 -14.35 2.25 -21.78
C GLN A 35 -13.76 1.62 -23.04
N SER A 36 -14.54 1.56 -24.11
CA SER A 36 -14.09 1.02 -25.40
C SER A 36 -13.20 1.99 -26.19
N HIS A 37 -13.25 3.28 -25.89
CA HIS A 37 -12.46 4.30 -26.57
C HIS A 37 -11.03 4.33 -26.00
N TRP A 38 -10.02 4.08 -26.85
CA TRP A 38 -8.62 3.93 -26.45
C TRP A 38 -8.06 5.13 -25.66
N ALA A 39 -8.44 6.39 -26.04
CA ALA A 39 -7.94 7.57 -25.36
C ALA A 39 -8.51 7.70 -23.92
N LEU A 40 -9.77 7.30 -23.70
CA LEU A 40 -10.35 7.24 -22.36
C LEU A 40 -9.68 6.14 -21.53
N ASN A 41 -9.39 5.00 -22.15
CA ASN A 41 -8.67 3.92 -21.52
C ASN A 41 -7.25 4.35 -21.11
N ALA A 42 -6.50 5.02 -22.01
CA ALA A 42 -5.17 5.55 -21.72
C ALA A 42 -5.22 6.60 -20.57
N LEU A 43 -6.22 7.48 -20.57
CA LEU A 43 -6.44 8.42 -19.46
C LEU A 43 -6.75 7.67 -18.16
N GLY A 44 -7.52 6.59 -18.21
CA GLY A 44 -7.80 5.71 -17.08
C GLY A 44 -6.52 5.10 -16.50
N VAL A 45 -5.63 4.58 -17.35
CA VAL A 45 -4.31 4.04 -16.93
C VAL A 45 -3.51 5.11 -16.19
N LEU A 46 -3.39 6.30 -16.79
CA LEU A 46 -2.64 7.41 -16.19
C LEU A 46 -3.23 7.82 -14.83
N LEU A 47 -4.55 7.96 -14.75
CA LEU A 47 -5.22 8.39 -13.53
C LEU A 47 -5.10 7.34 -12.41
N VAL A 48 -5.24 6.05 -12.73
CA VAL A 48 -5.02 4.97 -11.77
C VAL A 48 -3.56 4.97 -11.30
N ALA A 49 -2.59 5.06 -12.20
CA ALA A 49 -1.18 5.07 -11.84
C ALA A 49 -0.84 6.24 -10.89
N LEU A 50 -1.31 7.45 -11.21
CA LEU A 50 -1.09 8.63 -10.37
C LEU A 50 -1.76 8.49 -8.99
N THR A 51 -3.00 8.02 -8.94
CA THR A 51 -3.72 7.85 -7.66
C THR A 51 -3.12 6.75 -6.79
N LEU A 52 -2.60 5.66 -7.37
CA LEU A 52 -1.85 4.64 -6.64
C LEU A 52 -0.54 5.20 -6.07
N THR A 53 0.17 6.01 -6.84
CA THR A 53 1.39 6.70 -6.37
C THR A 53 1.06 7.61 -5.18
N TRP A 54 0.04 8.47 -5.30
CA TRP A 54 -0.39 9.34 -4.21
C TRP A 54 -0.86 8.55 -2.99
N SER A 55 -1.57 7.43 -3.17
CA SER A 55 -1.99 6.59 -2.05
C SER A 55 -0.80 6.00 -1.29
N ALA A 56 0.30 5.64 -1.98
CA ALA A 56 1.53 5.17 -1.35
C ALA A 56 2.21 6.28 -0.52
N TYR A 57 2.30 7.51 -1.05
CA TYR A 57 2.78 8.66 -0.28
C TYR A 57 1.91 8.93 0.95
N PHE A 58 0.59 8.87 0.82
CA PHE A 58 -0.30 9.05 1.96
C PHE A 58 -0.15 7.96 3.02
N ILE A 59 0.08 6.71 2.64
CA ILE A 59 0.39 5.63 3.59
C ILE A 59 1.60 6.00 4.43
N HIS A 60 2.65 6.53 3.80
CA HIS A 60 3.86 7.00 4.48
C HIS A 60 3.55 8.15 5.45
N GLU A 61 2.89 9.21 5.00
CA GLU A 61 2.55 10.38 5.81
C GLU A 61 1.62 10.04 6.99
N PHE A 62 0.64 9.16 6.77
CA PHE A 62 -0.21 8.66 7.83
C PHE A 62 0.55 7.79 8.84
N ALA A 63 1.57 7.04 8.40
CA ALA A 63 2.43 6.29 9.32
C ALA A 63 3.20 7.22 10.27
N HIS A 64 3.55 8.41 9.82
CA HIS A 64 4.14 9.46 10.64
C HIS A 64 3.13 10.28 11.45
N HIS A 65 1.82 10.04 11.30
CA HIS A 65 0.75 10.86 11.85
C HIS A 65 0.89 12.35 11.46
N ALA A 66 1.35 12.63 10.23
CA ALA A 66 1.71 13.96 9.78
C ALA A 66 0.51 14.79 9.28
N ILE A 67 -0.56 14.15 8.80
CA ILE A 67 -1.68 14.82 8.14
C ILE A 67 -2.72 15.33 9.14
N PHE A 68 -3.27 14.44 9.96
CA PHE A 68 -4.33 14.77 10.92
C PHE A 68 -3.80 14.92 12.34
N ARG A 69 -4.50 15.72 13.15
CA ARG A 69 -4.13 15.94 14.57
C ARG A 69 -4.25 14.68 15.41
N THR A 70 -5.26 13.85 15.13
CA THR A 70 -5.52 12.66 15.94
C THR A 70 -4.85 11.43 15.33
N PRO A 71 -4.17 10.60 16.13
CA PRO A 71 -3.61 9.33 15.66
C PRO A 71 -4.66 8.45 14.99
N GLN A 72 -5.86 8.40 15.56
CA GLN A 72 -6.97 7.58 15.06
C GLN A 72 -7.42 7.97 13.65
N ALA A 73 -7.44 9.28 13.33
CA ALA A 73 -7.75 9.74 11.98
C ALA A 73 -6.66 9.31 10.99
N ASN A 74 -5.38 9.48 11.34
CA ASN A 74 -4.28 9.02 10.50
C ASN A 74 -4.32 7.50 10.27
N GLU A 75 -4.61 6.71 11.31
CA GLU A 75 -4.70 5.25 11.18
C GLU A 75 -5.86 4.81 10.29
N ARG A 76 -7.05 5.41 10.44
CA ARG A 76 -8.21 5.10 9.58
C ARG A 76 -7.94 5.43 8.11
N TRP A 77 -7.41 6.62 7.86
CA TRP A 77 -7.08 7.05 6.51
C TRP A 77 -5.89 6.25 5.92
N GLY A 78 -4.90 5.93 6.73
CA GLY A 78 -3.81 5.05 6.33
C GLY A 78 -4.28 3.64 5.95
N GLN A 79 -5.22 3.07 6.70
CA GLN A 79 -5.84 1.78 6.35
C GLN A 79 -6.65 1.88 5.05
N PHE A 80 -7.37 3.00 4.83
CA PHE A 80 -8.13 3.24 3.61
C PHE A 80 -7.19 3.40 2.39
N MET A 81 -6.11 4.17 2.51
CA MET A 81 -5.11 4.29 1.45
C MET A 81 -4.40 2.96 1.16
N SER A 82 -4.15 2.15 2.19
CA SER A 82 -3.62 0.79 2.01
C SER A 82 -4.58 -0.10 1.23
N TRP A 83 -5.89 0.10 1.39
CA TRP A 83 -6.89 -0.62 0.59
C TRP A 83 -6.86 -0.17 -0.88
N ILE A 84 -6.82 1.13 -1.18
CA ILE A 84 -6.67 1.67 -2.54
C ILE A 84 -5.39 1.12 -3.18
N ASN A 85 -4.26 1.17 -2.47
CA ASN A 85 -2.95 0.76 -2.97
C ASN A 85 -2.79 -0.77 -3.14
N GLY A 86 -3.66 -1.57 -2.53
CA GLY A 86 -3.53 -3.02 -2.57
C GLY A 86 -2.69 -3.63 -1.45
N SER A 87 -2.27 -2.85 -0.46
CA SER A 87 -1.48 -3.32 0.68
C SER A 87 -2.30 -3.65 1.94
N ALA A 88 -3.62 -3.68 1.84
CA ALA A 88 -4.54 -3.89 2.97
C ALA A 88 -4.53 -5.31 3.58
N TYR A 89 -3.79 -6.26 3.00
CA TYR A 89 -3.61 -7.61 3.55
C TYR A 89 -2.91 -7.61 4.92
N ALA A 90 -2.02 -6.65 5.17
CA ALA A 90 -1.48 -6.36 6.49
C ALA A 90 -2.32 -5.26 7.20
N SER A 91 -2.29 -5.21 8.54
CA SER A 91 -2.90 -4.08 9.23
C SER A 91 -2.04 -2.83 9.05
N PHE A 92 -2.68 -1.66 8.96
CA PHE A 92 -1.95 -0.40 8.92
C PHE A 92 -1.07 -0.19 10.16
N ALA A 93 -1.52 -0.65 11.33
CA ALA A 93 -0.74 -0.61 12.56
C ALA A 93 0.55 -1.45 12.48
N ASP A 94 0.51 -2.62 11.82
CA ASP A 94 1.70 -3.44 11.58
C ASP A 94 2.64 -2.78 10.57
N LEU A 95 2.09 -2.21 9.49
CA LEU A 95 2.86 -1.46 8.50
C LEU A 95 3.56 -0.27 9.15
N ARG A 96 2.81 0.55 9.92
CA ARG A 96 3.34 1.69 10.65
C ARG A 96 4.48 1.29 11.60
N ARG A 97 4.29 0.22 12.37
CA ARG A 97 5.32 -0.25 13.32
C ARG A 97 6.62 -0.61 12.61
N LYS A 98 6.55 -1.31 11.48
CA LYS A 98 7.72 -1.67 10.67
C LYS A 98 8.37 -0.43 10.07
N HIS A 99 7.57 0.48 9.53
CA HIS A 99 8.04 1.74 8.97
C HIS A 99 8.79 2.58 10.02
N MET A 100 8.23 2.71 11.22
CA MET A 100 8.89 3.44 12.31
C MET A 100 10.19 2.76 12.78
N ARG A 101 10.22 1.42 12.82
CA ARG A 101 11.45 0.67 13.09
C ARG A 101 12.53 0.91 12.04
N HIS A 102 12.14 1.00 10.77
CA HIS A 102 13.07 1.34 9.68
C HIS A 102 13.76 2.68 9.93
N HIS A 103 13.05 3.69 10.39
CA HIS A 103 13.64 4.99 10.71
C HIS A 103 14.59 4.97 11.91
N VAL A 104 14.27 4.17 12.94
CA VAL A 104 15.03 4.14 14.20
C VAL A 104 16.19 3.14 14.13
N GLU A 105 15.92 1.93 13.65
CA GLU A 105 16.85 0.80 13.70
C GLU A 105 17.56 0.58 12.36
N ARG A 106 17.23 1.34 11.31
CA ARG A 106 17.64 1.09 9.92
C ARG A 106 17.36 -0.36 9.47
N ALA A 107 16.39 -0.99 10.14
CA ALA A 107 15.96 -2.34 9.85
C ALA A 107 15.13 -2.38 8.57
N ASP A 108 15.14 -3.51 7.86
CA ASP A 108 14.29 -3.69 6.69
C ASP A 108 12.81 -3.54 7.06
N VAL A 109 12.06 -2.83 6.24
CA VAL A 109 10.59 -2.69 6.36
C VAL A 109 9.90 -4.05 6.15
N ILE A 110 10.64 -5.01 5.62
CA ILE A 110 10.20 -6.32 5.19
C ILE A 110 10.26 -7.32 6.35
N THR A 111 9.17 -8.06 6.57
CA THR A 111 9.09 -9.14 7.58
C THR A 111 9.71 -10.45 7.14
N PHE A 112 10.14 -10.53 5.90
CA PHE A 112 10.66 -11.74 5.29
C PHE A 112 12.06 -11.44 4.75
N ASP A 113 13.05 -12.24 5.18
CA ASP A 113 14.41 -12.14 4.64
C ASP A 113 14.44 -12.69 3.21
N LEU A 114 14.04 -11.85 2.27
CA LEU A 114 14.04 -12.19 0.85
C LEU A 114 15.47 -12.51 0.35
N GLN A 115 16.47 -11.78 0.83
CA GLN A 115 17.85 -12.02 0.39
C GLN A 115 18.35 -13.40 0.86
N GLY A 116 18.11 -13.75 2.11
CA GLY A 116 18.42 -15.07 2.66
C GLY A 116 17.68 -16.17 1.91
N PHE A 117 16.37 -15.96 1.65
CA PHE A 117 15.57 -16.90 0.87
C PHE A 117 16.12 -17.09 -0.55
N LEU A 118 16.42 -16.03 -1.27
CA LEU A 118 16.96 -16.13 -2.63
C LEU A 118 18.36 -16.74 -2.68
N ARG A 119 19.18 -16.55 -1.64
CA ARG A 119 20.47 -17.24 -1.52
C ARG A 119 20.30 -18.75 -1.30
N ALA A 120 19.32 -19.13 -0.50
CA ALA A 120 19.00 -20.53 -0.24
C ALA A 120 18.35 -21.24 -1.43
N HIS A 121 17.77 -20.48 -2.38
CA HIS A 121 17.03 -21.00 -3.55
C HIS A 121 17.58 -20.45 -4.87
N PRO A 122 18.73 -20.94 -5.38
CA PRO A 122 19.42 -20.36 -6.53
C PRO A 122 18.59 -20.32 -7.82
N LEU A 123 17.73 -21.33 -8.06
CA LEU A 123 16.85 -21.33 -9.22
C LEU A 123 15.81 -20.22 -9.16
N VAL A 124 15.16 -20.06 -7.99
CA VAL A 124 14.19 -18.97 -7.77
C VAL A 124 14.87 -17.62 -7.96
N ARG A 125 16.10 -17.47 -7.42
CA ARG A 125 16.89 -16.25 -7.61
C ARG A 125 17.12 -15.93 -9.09
N ARG A 126 17.51 -16.92 -9.90
CA ARG A 126 17.73 -16.72 -11.34
C ARG A 126 16.45 -16.30 -12.06
N VAL A 127 15.33 -16.93 -11.74
CA VAL A 127 14.03 -16.57 -12.34
C VAL A 127 13.63 -15.17 -11.95
N VAL A 128 13.71 -14.82 -10.65
CA VAL A 128 13.41 -13.48 -10.16
C VAL A 128 14.28 -12.44 -10.86
N LEU A 129 15.60 -12.64 -10.93
CA LEU A 129 16.50 -11.71 -11.59
C LEU A 129 16.23 -11.57 -13.09
N ALA A 130 15.90 -12.66 -13.79
CA ALA A 130 15.54 -12.60 -15.21
C ALA A 130 14.23 -11.82 -15.43
N LEU A 131 13.23 -12.01 -14.57
CA LEU A 131 11.98 -11.26 -14.64
C LEU A 131 12.18 -9.77 -14.34
N GLU A 132 12.96 -9.43 -13.31
CA GLU A 132 13.31 -8.04 -13.00
C GLU A 132 14.08 -7.37 -14.16
N TRP A 133 14.98 -8.11 -14.82
CA TRP A 133 15.68 -7.63 -16.01
C TRP A 133 14.72 -7.33 -17.17
N LEU A 134 13.61 -8.11 -17.28
CA LEU A 134 12.51 -7.87 -18.23
C LEU A 134 11.53 -6.78 -17.77
N HIS A 135 11.83 -6.04 -16.70
CA HIS A 135 10.94 -5.05 -16.08
C HIS A 135 9.62 -5.64 -15.54
N ILE A 136 9.62 -6.93 -15.21
CA ILE A 136 8.51 -7.58 -14.52
C ILE A 136 8.83 -7.53 -13.01
N PRO A 137 8.01 -6.90 -12.16
CA PRO A 137 8.30 -6.68 -10.75
C PRO A 137 8.16 -7.98 -9.92
N ALA A 138 9.03 -8.95 -10.18
CA ALA A 138 8.98 -10.28 -9.60
C ALA A 138 9.25 -10.28 -8.09
N VAL A 139 10.12 -9.39 -7.60
CA VAL A 139 10.36 -9.18 -6.15
C VAL A 139 9.06 -8.77 -5.47
N GLU A 140 8.32 -7.82 -6.05
CA GLU A 140 7.05 -7.35 -5.50
C GLU A 140 6.00 -8.49 -5.44
N PHE A 141 5.89 -9.29 -6.50
CA PHE A 141 4.98 -10.44 -6.52
C PHE A 141 5.35 -11.50 -5.48
N VAL A 142 6.63 -11.82 -5.34
CA VAL A 142 7.11 -12.77 -4.32
C VAL A 142 6.79 -12.23 -2.93
N MET A 143 7.07 -10.97 -2.65
CA MET A 143 6.80 -10.34 -1.36
C MET A 143 5.31 -10.30 -1.03
N ARG A 144 4.45 -9.95 -1.98
CA ARG A 144 2.99 -9.99 -1.81
C ARG A 144 2.49 -11.41 -1.57
N GLY A 145 3.00 -12.37 -2.33
CA GLY A 145 2.70 -13.79 -2.12
C GLY A 145 2.98 -14.24 -0.69
N PHE A 146 4.13 -13.86 -0.13
CA PHE A 146 4.46 -14.15 1.26
C PHE A 146 3.53 -13.45 2.25
N VAL A 147 3.21 -12.18 2.08
CA VAL A 147 2.29 -11.45 2.97
C VAL A 147 0.91 -12.11 3.00
N ILE A 148 0.45 -12.61 1.85
CA ILE A 148 -0.83 -13.32 1.74
C ILE A 148 -0.74 -14.73 2.33
N ALA A 149 0.32 -15.47 2.06
CA ALA A 149 0.47 -16.87 2.45
C ALA A 149 0.83 -17.08 3.92
N LEU A 150 1.67 -16.21 4.51
CA LEU A 150 2.15 -16.36 5.89
C LEU A 150 1.05 -16.56 6.95
N PRO A 151 -0.11 -15.91 6.92
CA PRO A 151 -1.19 -16.17 7.87
C PRO A 151 -1.74 -17.61 7.81
N PHE A 152 -1.55 -18.31 6.69
CA PHE A 152 -2.03 -19.67 6.46
C PHE A 152 -0.99 -20.74 6.75
N LEU A 153 0.31 -20.37 6.79
CA LEU A 153 1.43 -21.30 6.96
C LEU A 153 1.84 -21.54 8.43
N GLY A 154 1.16 -20.88 9.39
CA GLY A 154 1.48 -21.01 10.81
C GLY A 154 0.27 -20.84 11.72
N ASP A 155 0.44 -21.20 13.01
CA ASP A 155 -0.62 -21.05 14.03
C ASP A 155 -0.99 -19.60 14.38
N ARG A 156 -0.46 -18.64 13.62
CA ARG A 156 -0.61 -17.23 13.90
C ARG A 156 -1.95 -16.69 13.40
N LYS A 157 -2.85 -16.49 14.39
CA LYS A 157 -3.97 -15.54 14.43
C LYS A 157 -5.08 -15.70 13.36
N LYS A 158 -6.21 -16.27 13.79
CA LYS A 158 -7.50 -16.23 13.07
C LYS A 158 -7.85 -14.85 12.50
N ALA A 159 -7.50 -13.76 13.21
CA ALA A 159 -7.72 -12.38 12.76
C ALA A 159 -6.94 -12.00 11.49
N ALA A 160 -5.71 -12.50 11.31
CA ALA A 160 -4.92 -12.24 10.10
C ALA A 160 -5.50 -13.00 8.88
N ARG A 161 -5.93 -14.25 9.08
CA ARG A 161 -6.61 -15.04 8.02
C ARG A 161 -7.93 -14.40 7.60
N GLY A 162 -8.75 -13.99 8.57
CA GLY A 162 -10.02 -13.29 8.31
C GLY A 162 -9.84 -12.01 7.51
N ARG A 163 -8.78 -11.24 7.80
CA ARG A 163 -8.43 -10.04 7.03
C ARG A 163 -8.08 -10.38 5.57
N VAL A 164 -7.20 -11.35 5.34
CA VAL A 164 -6.79 -11.75 3.98
C VAL A 164 -8.02 -12.19 3.17
N ILE A 165 -8.87 -13.04 3.77
CA ILE A 165 -10.11 -13.49 3.13
C ILE A 165 -11.05 -12.32 2.86
N GLY A 166 -11.28 -11.45 3.84
CA GLY A 166 -12.16 -10.29 3.69
C GLY A 166 -11.70 -9.34 2.60
N VAL A 167 -10.41 -9.04 2.52
CA VAL A 167 -9.85 -8.19 1.44
C VAL A 167 -9.98 -8.88 0.08
N ALA A 168 -9.74 -10.19 -0.01
CA ALA A 168 -9.86 -10.94 -1.26
C ALA A 168 -11.31 -11.02 -1.79
N ILE A 169 -12.32 -11.01 -0.89
CA ILE A 169 -13.73 -11.03 -1.30
C ILE A 169 -14.20 -9.66 -1.78
N VAL A 170 -13.73 -8.58 -1.15
CA VAL A 170 -14.22 -7.21 -1.40
C VAL A 170 -13.48 -6.56 -2.58
N ARG A 171 -12.37 -7.11 -3.01
CA ARG A 171 -11.49 -6.56 -4.04
C ARG A 171 -11.50 -7.34 -5.34
#